data_61c33cb34d8da4708e1dc34242668369
#
_entry.id   61c33cb34d8da4708e1dc34242668369
#
_cell.length_a   1.000
_cell.length_b   1.000
_cell.length_c   1.000
_cell.angle_alpha   90.00
_cell.angle_beta   90.00
_cell.angle_gamma   90.00
#
_symmetry.space_group_name_H-M   'P 1'
#
loop_
_entity.id
_entity.type
_entity.pdbx_description
1 polymer ?
#
loop_
_entity_poly.entity_id
_entity_poly.type
_entity_poly.pdbx_seq_one_letter_code
_entity_poly.pdbx_strand_id
1 'polypeptide(L)'
;VDALGWIDPLSPTTEWDAAQVRRLARRLGYRVRWADPSSVLDLVEQVESAGVETVLLSSVAHVTAWDLVRLLQSADVECAAPRESFARHARVQRVRR
;
A
#
# COMPACT_ATOMS: atom_id res chain seq x y z
N VAL A 1 -1.38 2.06 -15.19
CA VAL A 1 -1.22 2.80 -13.93
C VAL A 1 -0.48 1.92 -12.93
N ASP A 2 0.51 2.48 -12.27
CA ASP A 2 1.33 1.74 -11.32
C ASP A 2 0.77 1.83 -9.90
N ALA A 3 0.95 0.75 -9.15
CA ALA A 3 0.70 0.72 -7.71
C ALA A 3 1.93 0.13 -7.04
N LEU A 4 2.20 0.54 -5.82
CA LEU A 4 3.33 0.00 -5.07
C LEU A 4 2.87 -1.17 -4.22
N GLY A 5 3.47 -2.33 -4.42
CA GLY A 5 3.19 -3.50 -3.60
C GLY A 5 4.16 -3.57 -2.44
N TRP A 6 3.67 -3.94 -1.27
CA TRP A 6 4.51 -4.12 -0.10
C TRP A 6 4.18 -5.43 0.59
N ILE A 7 5.21 -6.15 0.98
CA ILE A 7 5.09 -7.35 1.78
C ILE A 7 6.03 -7.21 2.95
N ASP A 8 5.51 -7.40 4.16
CA ASP A 8 6.34 -7.41 5.35
C ASP A 8 7.36 -8.55 5.20
N PRO A 9 8.66 -8.25 5.20
CA PRO A 9 9.66 -9.30 5.03
C PRO A 9 9.65 -10.34 6.16
N LEU A 10 9.02 -10.03 7.28
CA LEU A 10 8.89 -10.98 8.39
C LEU A 10 7.67 -11.87 8.26
N SER A 11 6.87 -11.70 7.20
CA SER A 11 5.70 -12.56 6.99
C SER A 11 6.15 -14.00 6.80
N PRO A 12 5.47 -14.98 7.40
CA PRO A 12 5.80 -16.38 7.17
C PRO A 12 5.31 -16.91 5.81
N THR A 13 4.57 -16.09 5.04
CA THR A 13 3.96 -16.53 3.79
C THR A 13 4.22 -15.54 2.66
N THR A 14 5.47 -15.08 2.52
CA THR A 14 5.77 -14.00 1.58
C THR A 14 5.40 -14.33 0.14
N GLU A 15 5.59 -15.61 -0.29
CA GLU A 15 5.24 -15.98 -1.66
C GLU A 15 3.73 -15.97 -1.89
N TRP A 16 2.98 -16.46 -0.92
CA TRP A 16 1.52 -16.43 -1.00
C TRP A 16 1.04 -14.97 -1.01
N ASP A 17 1.64 -14.15 -0.15
CA ASP A 17 1.31 -12.72 -0.06
C ASP A 17 1.53 -12.03 -1.40
N ALA A 18 2.66 -12.31 -2.04
CA ALA A 18 2.97 -11.71 -3.34
C ALA A 18 1.97 -12.14 -4.40
N ALA A 19 1.56 -13.41 -4.37
CA ALA A 19 0.55 -13.90 -5.30
C ALA A 19 -0.79 -13.21 -5.11
N GLN A 20 -1.18 -12.97 -3.85
CA GLN A 20 -2.42 -12.25 -3.56
C GLN A 20 -2.37 -10.80 -4.07
N VAL A 21 -1.25 -10.14 -3.87
CA VAL A 21 -1.07 -8.77 -4.34
C VAL A 21 -1.13 -8.72 -5.88
N ARG A 22 -0.46 -9.65 -6.56
CA ARG A 22 -0.49 -9.69 -8.02
C ARG A 22 -1.89 -9.94 -8.56
N ARG A 23 -2.64 -10.83 -7.91
CA ARG A 23 -4.01 -11.12 -8.31
C ARG A 23 -4.90 -9.89 -8.14
N LEU A 24 -4.74 -9.20 -7.01
CA LEU A 24 -5.49 -7.98 -6.76
C LEU A 24 -5.16 -6.91 -7.80
N ALA A 25 -3.87 -6.74 -8.10
CA ALA A 25 -3.42 -5.77 -9.09
C ALA A 25 -4.06 -6.04 -10.45
N ARG A 26 -4.09 -7.30 -10.89
CA ARG A 26 -4.72 -7.65 -12.16
C ARG A 26 -6.20 -7.32 -12.15
N ARG A 27 -6.87 -7.60 -11.04
CA ARG A 27 -8.30 -7.33 -10.94
C ARG A 27 -8.59 -5.83 -11.00
N LEU A 28 -7.73 -5.01 -10.39
CA LEU A 28 -7.95 -3.57 -10.33
C LEU A 28 -7.30 -2.82 -11.49
N GLY A 29 -6.55 -3.51 -12.34
CA GLY A 29 -5.94 -2.86 -13.50
C GLY A 29 -4.63 -2.15 -13.20
N TYR A 30 -3.92 -2.53 -12.13
CA TYR A 30 -2.65 -1.92 -11.80
C TYR A 30 -1.48 -2.77 -12.26
N ARG A 31 -0.37 -2.09 -12.54
CA ARG A 31 0.92 -2.74 -12.70
C ARG A 31 1.66 -2.58 -11.38
N VAL A 32 2.13 -3.69 -10.82
CA VAL A 32 2.78 -3.67 -9.52
C VAL A 32 4.23 -3.27 -9.65
N ARG A 33 4.63 -2.29 -8.85
CA ARG A 33 6.03 -2.00 -8.57
C ARG A 33 6.24 -2.37 -7.11
N TRP A 34 7.30 -3.12 -6.83
CA TRP A 34 7.51 -3.61 -5.48
C TRP A 34 8.35 -2.63 -4.66
N ALA A 35 7.90 -2.33 -3.46
CA ALA A 35 8.72 -1.58 -2.51
C ALA A 35 9.89 -2.45 -2.07
N ASP A 36 11.01 -1.79 -1.77
CA ASP A 36 12.23 -2.47 -1.38
C ASP A 36 12.34 -2.45 0.16
N PRO A 37 12.23 -3.62 0.83
CA PRO A 37 12.29 -3.64 2.28
C PRO A 37 13.68 -3.32 2.83
N SER A 38 14.71 -3.37 1.99
CA SER A 38 16.08 -3.04 2.43
C SER A 38 16.47 -1.61 2.11
N SER A 39 15.57 -0.81 1.55
CA SER A 39 15.85 0.58 1.25
C SER A 39 16.03 1.39 2.54
N VAL A 40 16.84 2.45 2.46
CA VAL A 40 16.94 3.40 3.56
C VAL A 40 15.66 4.23 3.68
N LEU A 41 14.84 4.28 2.63
CA LEU A 41 13.54 4.95 2.68
C LEU A 41 12.52 3.98 3.28
N ASP A 42 11.70 4.45 4.19
CA ASP A 42 10.61 3.62 4.70
C ASP A 42 9.50 3.52 3.64
N LEU A 43 8.49 2.72 3.91
CA LEU A 43 7.43 2.46 2.94
C LEU A 43 6.75 3.76 2.49
N VAL A 44 6.43 4.65 3.42
CA VAL A 44 5.73 5.89 3.10
C VAL A 44 6.61 6.75 2.18
N GLU A 45 7.90 6.84 2.50
CA GLU A 45 8.83 7.59 1.68
C GLU A 45 8.97 7.00 0.29
N GLN A 46 8.96 5.67 0.19
CA GLN A 46 9.01 5.00 -1.12
C GLN A 46 7.76 5.29 -1.94
N VAL A 47 6.60 5.32 -1.31
CA VAL A 47 5.35 5.66 -1.99
C VAL A 47 5.43 7.08 -2.56
N GLU A 48 5.89 8.01 -1.75
CA GLU A 48 6.01 9.40 -2.19
C GLU A 48 7.03 9.54 -3.30
N SER A 49 8.17 8.88 -3.17
CA SER A 49 9.22 8.92 -4.17
C SER A 49 8.77 8.31 -5.50
N ALA A 50 7.98 7.23 -5.45
CA ALA A 50 7.50 6.57 -6.65
C ALA A 50 6.37 7.33 -7.34
N GLY A 51 5.73 8.24 -6.62
CA GLY A 51 4.64 9.02 -7.20
C GLY A 51 3.39 8.21 -7.47
N VAL A 52 3.24 7.04 -6.83
CA VAL A 52 2.04 6.21 -6.99
C VAL A 52 0.94 6.71 -6.07
N GLU A 53 -0.30 6.41 -6.43
CA GLU A 53 -1.45 6.82 -5.64
C GLU A 53 -2.11 5.66 -4.92
N THR A 54 -1.60 4.45 -5.10
CA THR A 54 -2.19 3.27 -4.49
C THR A 54 -1.09 2.33 -4.00
N VAL A 55 -1.30 1.79 -2.81
CA VAL A 55 -0.46 0.77 -2.20
C VAL A 55 -1.27 -0.52 -2.12
N LEU A 56 -0.68 -1.63 -2.52
CA LEU A 56 -1.31 -2.94 -2.48
C LEU A 56 -0.67 -3.79 -1.41
N LEU A 57 -1.49 -4.37 -0.55
CA LEU A 57 -1.06 -5.23 0.54
C LEU A 57 -1.78 -6.57 0.45
N SER A 58 -1.16 -7.64 0.92
CA SER A 58 -1.86 -8.91 1.11
C SER A 58 -2.95 -8.73 2.18
N SER A 59 -2.59 -8.13 3.30
CA SER A 59 -3.55 -7.73 4.33
C SER A 59 -3.01 -6.51 5.06
N VAL A 60 -3.88 -5.88 5.85
CA VAL A 60 -3.48 -4.69 6.62
C VAL A 60 -2.45 -5.04 7.68
N ALA A 61 -2.31 -6.33 8.02
CA ALA A 61 -1.32 -6.78 9.00
C ALA A 61 0.12 -6.58 8.52
N HIS A 62 0.33 -6.31 7.23
CA HIS A 62 1.66 -6.08 6.69
C HIS A 62 2.22 -4.69 6.99
N VAL A 63 1.44 -3.83 7.60
CA VAL A 63 1.89 -2.51 8.06
C VAL A 63 1.40 -2.28 9.48
N THR A 64 2.07 -1.40 10.19
CA THR A 64 1.58 -1.00 11.52
C THR A 64 0.41 -0.05 11.35
N ALA A 65 -0.38 0.10 12.42
CA ALA A 65 -1.47 1.08 12.39
C ALA A 65 -0.95 2.49 12.11
N TRP A 66 0.22 2.82 12.67
CA TRP A 66 0.83 4.13 12.45
C TRP A 66 1.21 4.32 10.98
N ASP A 67 1.82 3.29 10.37
CA ASP A 67 2.18 3.38 8.95
C ASP A 67 0.95 3.48 8.07
N LEU A 68 -0.13 2.79 8.42
CA LEU A 68 -1.37 2.89 7.66
C LEU A 68 -1.89 4.33 7.69
N VAL A 69 -1.89 4.97 8.85
CA VAL A 69 -2.32 6.36 8.96
C VAL A 69 -1.46 7.25 8.08
N ARG A 70 -0.14 7.04 8.10
CA ARG A 70 0.77 7.83 7.28
C ARG A 70 0.55 7.60 5.78
N LEU A 71 0.36 6.34 5.37
CA LEU A 71 0.09 6.02 3.96
C LEU A 71 -1.15 6.73 3.47
N LEU A 72 -2.19 6.74 4.28
CA LEU A 72 -3.47 7.32 3.88
C LEU A 72 -3.43 8.85 3.76
N GLN A 73 -2.34 9.49 4.15
CA GLN A 73 -2.17 10.91 3.89
C GLN A 73 -1.95 11.19 2.40
N SER A 74 -1.45 10.21 1.64
CA SER A 74 -1.07 10.45 0.26
C SER A 74 -1.49 9.35 -0.72
N ALA A 75 -2.00 8.22 -0.23
CA ALA A 75 -2.30 7.09 -1.11
C ALA A 75 -3.52 6.32 -0.61
N ASP A 76 -4.20 5.67 -1.54
CA ASP A 76 -5.20 4.68 -1.19
C ASP A 76 -4.48 3.37 -0.86
N VAL A 77 -5.08 2.56 0.00
CA VAL A 77 -4.53 1.26 0.37
C VAL A 77 -5.56 0.19 0.06
N GLU A 78 -5.16 -0.81 -0.71
CA GLU A 78 -6.02 -1.92 -1.09
C GLU A 78 -5.42 -3.20 -0.56
N CYS A 79 -6.22 -3.99 0.14
CA CYS A 79 -5.79 -5.26 0.70
C CYS A 79 -6.50 -6.40 0.00
N ALA A 80 -5.78 -7.51 -0.19
CA ALA A 80 -6.27 -8.64 -0.97
C ALA A 80 -7.00 -9.70 -0.14
N ALA A 81 -6.47 -10.01 1.05
CA ALA A 81 -7.00 -11.13 1.84
C ALA A 81 -6.85 -10.86 3.34
N PRO A 82 -7.92 -10.41 4.00
CA PRO A 82 -9.25 -10.18 3.44
C PRO A 82 -9.28 -8.97 2.53
N ARG A 83 -10.25 -8.95 1.63
CA ARG A 83 -10.38 -7.84 0.69
C ARG A 83 -10.89 -6.61 1.43
N GLU A 84 -10.07 -5.58 1.50
CA GLU A 84 -10.38 -4.32 2.18
C GLU A 84 -9.84 -3.16 1.37
N SER A 85 -10.52 -2.04 1.41
CA SER A 85 -10.09 -0.82 0.74
C SER A 85 -10.12 0.32 1.74
N PHE A 86 -9.04 1.10 1.73
CA PHE A 86 -8.95 2.30 2.56
C PHE A 86 -8.67 3.47 1.65
N ALA A 87 -9.59 4.40 1.57
CA ALA A 87 -9.42 5.57 0.73
C ALA A 87 -8.46 6.55 1.40
N ARG A 88 -7.61 7.16 0.57
CA ARG A 88 -6.76 8.26 1.00
C ARG A 88 -7.62 9.31 1.71
N HIS A 89 -7.09 9.86 2.79
CA HIS A 89 -7.83 10.89 3.50
C HIS A 89 -7.95 12.10 2.62
N ALA A 90 -9.18 12.55 2.43
CA ALA A 90 -9.39 13.79 1.75
C ALA A 90 -8.73 14.85 2.61
N ARG A 91 -7.94 15.70 1.94
CA ARG A 91 -7.36 16.74 2.66
C ARG A 91 -8.47 17.59 3.13
N VAL A 92 -8.66 17.64 4.37
CA VAL A 92 -9.69 18.40 4.89
C VAL A 92 -9.33 19.83 4.69
N GLN A 93 -10.10 20.42 3.90
CA GLN A 93 -9.93 21.76 3.70
C GLN A 93 -10.52 22.39 4.83
N ARG A 94 -9.89 22.78 5.71
CA ARG A 94 -10.34 23.35 6.76
C ARG A 94 -11.02 24.44 6.38
N VAL A 95 -11.87 24.31 6.11
CA VAL A 95 -12.70 25.25 5.83
C VAL A 95 -12.98 26.11 6.88
N ARG A 96 -12.90 26.66 6.93
CA ARG A 96 -13.15 27.17 7.68
C ARG A 96 -13.90 27.84 7.83
N ARG A 97 -14.38 27.83 8.15
CA ARG A 97 -15.13 28.28 8.25
C ARG A 97 -15.27 29.01 8.70
#